data_2a69dbf9dcca3b5ce19489907fc4d7ba
#
_entry.id   2a69dbf9dcca3b5ce19489907fc4d7ba
#
_cell.length_a   1.000
_cell.length_b   1.000
_cell.length_c   1.000
_cell.angle_alpha   90.00
_cell.angle_beta   90.00
_cell.angle_gamma   90.00
#
_symmetry.space_group_name_H-M   'P 1'
#
loop_
_entity.id
_entity.type
_entity.pdbx_description
1 polymer ?
#
loop_
_entity_poly.entity_id
_entity_poly.type
_entity_poly.pdbx_seq_one_letter_code
_entity_poly.pdbx_strand_id
1 'polypeptide(L)'
;MKRSILALLCFAFSSVALVSAHGQVVPSATERVFTVRAGAFGSAFQPDYAEGSAFTTPNRLYGIGGYVDARFSRWIQPELEVRFLRFNEYVAYGHTYPQSQNTYSIGERVPIINSFHKFTPYGKFLVGFGNGDFLQSGTALVLTYGGGVDYRLNRKFTIRCADFEYQQWPVTSSTGSFTIRPYGLSAGVSYRIF
;
A
#
# COMPACT_ATOMS: atom_id res chain seq x y z
N MET A 1 -9.62 -25.79 -6.92
CA MET A 1 -9.03 -24.53 -6.47
C MET A 1 -9.59 -23.26 -7.14
N LYS A 2 -10.01 -23.25 -8.43
CA LYS A 2 -10.57 -22.04 -9.09
C LYS A 2 -11.93 -21.56 -8.53
N ARG A 3 -12.73 -22.44 -7.93
CA ARG A 3 -14.07 -22.08 -7.40
C ARG A 3 -14.03 -21.35 -6.05
N SER A 4 -12.99 -21.57 -5.26
CA SER A 4 -12.86 -20.94 -3.92
C SER A 4 -12.43 -19.47 -3.98
N ILE A 5 -11.67 -19.07 -5.00
CA ILE A 5 -11.21 -17.69 -5.19
C ILE A 5 -12.37 -16.79 -5.62
N LEU A 6 -13.27 -17.33 -6.46
CA LEU A 6 -14.46 -16.59 -6.91
C LEU A 6 -15.43 -16.31 -5.75
N ALA A 7 -15.56 -17.27 -4.82
CA ALA A 7 -16.38 -17.11 -3.62
C ALA A 7 -15.83 -16.03 -2.67
N LEU A 8 -14.50 -15.92 -2.54
CA LEU A 8 -13.86 -14.92 -1.69
C LEU A 8 -14.01 -13.51 -2.27
N LEU A 9 -13.92 -13.38 -3.60
CA LEU A 9 -14.14 -12.09 -4.28
C LEU A 9 -15.62 -11.63 -4.16
N CYS A 10 -16.57 -12.55 -4.27
CA CYS A 10 -17.99 -12.23 -4.08
C CYS A 10 -18.31 -11.82 -2.64
N PHE A 11 -17.62 -12.37 -1.65
CA PHE A 11 -17.83 -12.01 -0.24
C PHE A 11 -17.30 -10.61 0.08
N ALA A 12 -16.18 -10.21 -0.54
CA ALA A 12 -15.62 -8.87 -0.40
C ALA A 12 -16.51 -7.78 -1.04
N PHE A 13 -17.25 -8.12 -2.11
CA PHE A 13 -18.18 -7.20 -2.77
C PHE A 13 -19.56 -7.13 -2.08
N SER A 14 -19.97 -8.18 -1.39
CA SER A 14 -21.30 -8.22 -0.73
C SER A 14 -21.35 -7.36 0.53
N SER A 15 -20.23 -7.06 1.17
CA SER A 15 -20.18 -6.20 2.35
C SER A 15 -20.42 -4.71 2.03
N VAL A 16 -20.35 -4.30 0.77
CA VAL A 16 -20.61 -2.93 0.34
C VAL A 16 -22.12 -2.66 0.17
N ALA A 17 -22.95 -3.70 0.06
CA ALA A 17 -24.39 -3.57 -0.23
C ALA A 17 -25.31 -3.44 1.00
N LEU A 18 -24.78 -3.53 2.21
CA LEU A 18 -25.58 -3.40 3.44
C LEU A 18 -25.54 -1.97 4.03
N VAL A 19 -25.68 -0.96 3.20
CA VAL A 19 -26.06 0.37 3.69
C VAL A 19 -27.57 0.37 3.88
N SER A 20 -28.00 -0.09 5.03
CA SER A 20 -29.41 0.02 5.45
C SER A 20 -29.84 1.48 5.45
N ALA A 21 -30.89 1.77 4.73
CA ALA A 21 -31.61 3.03 4.77
C ALA A 21 -32.13 3.30 6.20
N HIS A 22 -31.33 3.95 7.01
CA HIS A 22 -31.78 4.54 8.26
C HIS A 22 -32.10 6.00 8.00
N GLY A 23 -33.26 6.38 8.43
CA GLY A 23 -33.99 7.62 8.25
C GLY A 23 -33.14 8.89 8.09
N GLN A 24 -33.55 9.70 7.16
CA GLN A 24 -33.01 10.99 6.78
C GLN A 24 -32.76 11.91 7.99
N VAL A 25 -31.60 11.81 8.59
CA VAL A 25 -31.00 12.97 9.24
C VAL A 25 -30.34 13.74 8.11
N VAL A 26 -30.93 14.87 7.73
CA VAL A 26 -30.34 15.80 6.75
C VAL A 26 -28.94 16.14 7.25
N PRO A 27 -27.86 15.70 6.57
CA PRO A 27 -26.51 16.08 6.98
C PRO A 27 -26.43 17.60 6.92
N SER A 28 -25.83 18.22 7.91
CA SER A 28 -25.59 19.67 7.86
C SER A 28 -24.85 20.00 6.56
N ALA A 29 -25.24 21.03 5.85
CA ALA A 29 -24.75 21.44 4.54
C ALA A 29 -23.21 21.70 4.47
N THR A 30 -22.50 21.49 5.57
CA THR A 30 -21.05 21.67 5.72
C THR A 30 -20.25 20.38 5.76
N GLU A 31 -20.86 19.21 5.90
CA GLU A 31 -20.15 17.93 5.90
C GLU A 31 -20.08 17.38 4.47
N ARG A 32 -18.95 17.56 3.80
CA ARG A 32 -18.70 16.87 2.55
C ARG A 32 -18.59 15.37 2.84
N VAL A 33 -19.61 14.64 2.49
CA VAL A 33 -19.74 13.19 2.68
C VAL A 33 -18.67 12.42 1.89
N PHE A 34 -18.14 13.04 0.83
CA PHE A 34 -17.17 12.42 -0.07
C PHE A 34 -15.95 13.31 -0.25
N THR A 35 -14.77 12.74 -0.11
CA THR A 35 -13.49 13.43 -0.32
C THR A 35 -12.54 12.51 -1.09
N VAL A 36 -11.97 13.00 -2.17
CA VAL A 36 -10.92 12.32 -2.93
C VAL A 36 -9.60 13.04 -2.75
N ARG A 37 -8.55 12.30 -2.48
CA ARG A 37 -7.18 12.81 -2.42
C ARG A 37 -6.29 12.03 -3.38
N ALA A 38 -5.37 12.73 -4.01
CA ALA A 38 -4.27 12.12 -4.75
C ALA A 38 -2.95 12.58 -4.16
N GLY A 39 -2.00 11.68 -4.06
CA GLY A 39 -0.72 11.96 -3.44
C GLY A 39 0.44 11.26 -4.13
N ALA A 40 1.64 11.75 -3.82
CA ALA A 40 2.89 11.15 -4.20
C ALA A 40 3.78 10.99 -2.98
N PHE A 41 4.64 9.97 -2.99
CA PHE A 41 5.54 9.67 -1.89
C PHE A 41 6.89 9.14 -2.38
N GLY A 42 7.91 9.35 -1.54
CA GLY A 42 9.18 8.64 -1.63
C GLY A 42 9.20 7.47 -0.67
N SER A 43 9.88 6.40 -1.03
CA SER A 43 9.96 5.16 -0.25
C SER A 43 11.38 4.66 -0.10
N ALA A 44 11.66 4.05 1.04
CA ALA A 44 12.86 3.25 1.30
C ALA A 44 12.42 1.90 1.84
N PHE A 45 12.75 0.83 1.11
CA PHE A 45 12.38 -0.54 1.45
C PHE A 45 13.61 -1.39 1.69
N GLN A 46 13.51 -2.27 2.67
CA GLN A 46 14.45 -3.36 2.90
C GLN A 46 13.88 -4.61 2.21
N PRO A 47 14.51 -5.10 1.15
CA PRO A 47 14.12 -6.37 0.56
C PRO A 47 14.50 -7.52 1.48
N ASP A 48 13.63 -8.53 1.53
CA ASP A 48 13.88 -9.79 2.21
C ASP A 48 14.33 -10.81 1.16
N TYR A 49 15.62 -10.81 0.87
CA TYR A 49 16.20 -11.87 0.05
C TYR A 49 16.70 -12.97 0.97
N ALA A 50 16.08 -14.10 0.89
CA ALA A 50 16.26 -15.34 1.62
C ALA A 50 17.51 -15.45 2.50
N GLU A 51 17.30 -15.83 3.73
CA GLU A 51 18.33 -16.27 4.66
C GLU A 51 19.29 -17.22 3.99
N GLY A 52 20.58 -16.88 3.97
CA GLY A 52 21.63 -17.75 3.47
C GLY A 52 22.18 -17.44 2.07
N SER A 53 21.68 -16.47 1.37
CA SER A 53 22.35 -15.97 0.16
C SER A 53 23.47 -15.01 0.55
N ALA A 54 24.54 -14.95 -0.26
CA ALA A 54 25.70 -14.07 -0.06
C ALA A 54 25.39 -12.56 -0.12
N PHE A 55 24.13 -12.19 0.00
CA PHE A 55 23.57 -10.85 0.00
C PHE A 55 23.58 -10.25 1.40
N THR A 56 24.71 -10.20 2.05
CA THR A 56 24.86 -9.72 3.43
C THR A 56 24.97 -8.21 3.55
N THR A 57 24.90 -7.47 2.46
CA THR A 57 24.86 -6.00 2.53
C THR A 57 23.44 -5.51 2.67
N PRO A 58 23.18 -4.48 3.49
CA PRO A 58 21.85 -3.89 3.67
C PRO A 58 21.46 -3.10 2.41
N ASN A 59 21.12 -3.81 1.37
CA ASN A 59 20.77 -3.25 0.09
C ASN A 59 19.33 -2.73 0.16
N ARG A 60 19.16 -1.43 0.23
CA ARG A 60 17.85 -0.81 0.30
C ARG A 60 17.36 -0.43 -1.08
N LEU A 61 16.12 -0.73 -1.36
CA LEU A 61 15.42 -0.24 -2.54
C LEU A 61 14.84 1.14 -2.23
N TYR A 62 15.18 2.11 -3.06
CA TYR A 62 14.61 3.44 -2.99
C TYR A 62 13.71 3.67 -4.19
N GLY A 63 12.66 4.46 -4.01
CA GLY A 63 11.79 4.76 -5.11
C GLY A 63 10.71 5.75 -4.79
N ILE A 64 9.81 5.88 -5.73
CA ILE A 64 8.67 6.79 -5.67
C ILE A 64 7.38 6.03 -5.92
N GLY A 65 6.30 6.59 -5.44
CA GLY A 65 4.97 6.07 -5.71
C GLY A 65 3.91 7.15 -5.68
N GLY A 66 2.72 6.73 -6.00
CA GLY A 66 1.54 7.59 -5.93
C GLY A 66 0.35 6.80 -5.38
N TYR A 67 -0.59 7.51 -4.85
CA TYR A 67 -1.84 6.93 -4.36
C TYR A 67 -3.03 7.83 -4.60
N VAL A 68 -4.18 7.21 -4.64
CA VAL A 68 -5.48 7.91 -4.62
C VAL A 68 -6.30 7.25 -3.54
N ASP A 69 -6.81 8.03 -2.62
CA ASP A 69 -7.76 7.58 -1.62
C ASP A 69 -9.08 8.35 -1.71
N ALA A 70 -10.18 7.67 -1.38
CA ALA A 70 -11.51 8.23 -1.37
C ALA A 70 -12.16 7.99 -0.01
N ARG A 71 -12.52 9.05 0.69
CA ARG A 71 -13.21 8.95 1.98
C ARG A 71 -14.72 8.94 1.76
N PHE A 72 -15.34 7.79 2.00
CA PHE A 72 -16.80 7.63 1.97
C PHE A 72 -17.43 7.79 3.36
N SER A 73 -16.70 7.42 4.41
CA SER A 73 -17.13 7.55 5.79
C SER A 73 -15.95 7.86 6.70
N ARG A 74 -16.19 7.98 7.99
CA ARG A 74 -15.10 8.14 8.98
C ARG A 74 -14.22 6.90 9.10
N TRP A 75 -14.72 5.72 8.67
CA TRP A 75 -14.06 4.44 8.84
C TRP A 75 -13.52 3.84 7.54
N ILE A 76 -14.13 4.18 6.42
CA ILE A 76 -13.89 3.52 5.14
C ILE A 76 -13.20 4.49 4.21
N GLN A 77 -11.96 4.17 3.82
CA GLN A 77 -11.14 4.92 2.88
C GLN A 77 -10.43 3.96 1.93
N PRO A 78 -11.09 3.51 0.85
CA PRO A 78 -10.38 2.76 -0.17
C PRO A 78 -9.18 3.56 -0.70
N GLU A 79 -8.06 2.88 -0.86
CA GLU A 79 -6.80 3.41 -1.38
C GLU A 79 -6.34 2.56 -2.57
N LEU A 80 -5.96 3.24 -3.65
CA LEU A 80 -5.19 2.68 -4.77
C LEU A 80 -3.76 3.18 -4.62
N GLU A 81 -2.79 2.30 -4.74
CA GLU A 81 -1.38 2.65 -4.62
C GLU A 81 -0.56 2.00 -5.73
N VAL A 82 0.35 2.79 -6.28
CA VAL A 82 1.39 2.31 -7.21
C VAL A 82 2.76 2.71 -6.67
N ARG A 83 3.72 1.80 -6.76
CA ARG A 83 5.08 2.04 -6.26
C ARG A 83 6.11 1.46 -7.22
N PHE A 84 7.18 2.22 -7.43
CA PHE A 84 8.32 1.87 -8.26
C PHE A 84 9.58 2.00 -7.43
N LEU A 85 10.17 0.87 -7.04
CA LEU A 85 11.41 0.81 -6.28
C LEU A 85 12.56 0.40 -7.20
N ARG A 86 13.70 1.02 -7.00
CA ARG A 86 14.93 0.72 -7.73
C ARG A 86 16.07 0.54 -6.73
N PHE A 87 17.05 -0.18 -7.15
CA PHE A 87 18.23 -0.43 -6.37
C PHE A 87 19.36 0.45 -6.90
N ASN A 88 20.10 1.12 -6.01
CA ASN A 88 21.11 2.05 -6.48
C ASN A 88 22.30 1.37 -7.11
N GLU A 89 22.85 0.33 -6.51
CA GLU A 89 23.92 -0.48 -7.11
C GLU A 89 24.11 -1.75 -6.28
N TYR A 90 23.83 -2.89 -6.83
CA TYR A 90 24.21 -4.16 -6.27
C TYR A 90 25.40 -4.71 -7.06
N VAL A 91 26.57 -4.79 -6.43
CA VAL A 91 27.76 -5.36 -7.03
C VAL A 91 28.02 -6.73 -6.43
N ALA A 92 27.94 -7.78 -7.23
CA ALA A 92 28.35 -9.12 -6.87
C ALA A 92 29.25 -9.70 -7.94
N TYR A 93 30.34 -10.34 -7.53
CA TYR A 93 31.30 -10.96 -8.43
C TYR A 93 31.84 -10.02 -9.53
N GLY A 94 31.98 -8.72 -9.23
CA GLY A 94 32.45 -7.72 -10.19
C GLY A 94 31.41 -7.27 -11.22
N HIS A 95 30.17 -7.70 -11.11
CA HIS A 95 29.07 -7.28 -11.97
C HIS A 95 28.04 -6.47 -11.18
N THR A 96 27.49 -5.45 -11.82
CA THR A 96 26.39 -4.64 -11.27
C THR A 96 25.07 -5.22 -11.74
N TYR A 97 24.21 -5.57 -10.78
CA TYR A 97 22.87 -6.10 -11.04
C TYR A 97 21.83 -5.05 -10.67
N PRO A 98 21.13 -4.46 -11.63
CA PRO A 98 20.00 -3.60 -11.32
C PRO A 98 18.89 -4.45 -10.68
N GLN A 99 18.32 -3.96 -9.61
CA GLN A 99 17.14 -4.59 -9.00
C GLN A 99 15.96 -3.63 -8.96
N SER A 100 14.82 -4.14 -9.31
CA SER A 100 13.57 -3.39 -9.29
C SER A 100 12.47 -4.16 -8.61
N GLN A 101 11.57 -3.42 -7.98
CA GLN A 101 10.34 -3.94 -7.40
C GLN A 101 9.23 -2.94 -7.64
N ASN A 102 8.23 -3.34 -8.39
CA ASN A 102 7.06 -2.52 -8.66
C ASN A 102 5.82 -3.17 -8.05
N THR A 103 4.93 -2.37 -7.47
CA THR A 103 3.67 -2.84 -6.89
C THR A 103 2.51 -2.00 -7.35
N TYR A 104 1.37 -2.66 -7.55
CA TYR A 104 0.08 -2.07 -7.91
C TYR A 104 -0.95 -2.67 -6.96
N SER A 105 -1.47 -1.90 -6.04
CA SER A 105 -2.26 -2.40 -4.93
C SER A 105 -3.54 -1.59 -4.74
N ILE A 106 -4.58 -2.28 -4.27
CA ILE A 106 -5.84 -1.69 -3.87
C ILE A 106 -6.23 -2.25 -2.50
N GLY A 107 -6.87 -1.46 -1.70
CA GLY A 107 -7.38 -1.95 -0.42
C GLY A 107 -8.00 -0.86 0.41
N GLU A 108 -7.95 -1.07 1.70
CA GLU A 108 -8.63 -0.23 2.68
C GLU A 108 -7.62 0.43 3.59
N ARG A 109 -7.89 1.70 3.85
CA ARG A 109 -7.20 2.50 4.83
C ARG A 109 -8.20 2.93 5.89
N VAL A 110 -7.90 2.65 7.15
CA VAL A 110 -8.76 2.92 8.30
C VAL A 110 -8.11 3.98 9.17
N PRO A 111 -8.61 5.22 9.19
CA PRO A 111 -8.12 6.23 10.11
C PRO A 111 -8.51 5.87 11.54
N ILE A 112 -7.58 6.02 12.47
CA ILE A 112 -7.84 5.85 13.89
C ILE A 112 -8.55 7.09 14.40
N ILE A 113 -9.73 6.88 14.98
CA ILE A 113 -10.58 7.94 15.53
C ILE A 113 -9.91 8.43 16.82
N ASN A 114 -9.86 9.69 17.03
CA ASN A 114 -9.13 10.48 18.03
C ASN A 114 -7.81 11.01 17.47
N SER A 115 -7.89 11.57 16.27
CA SER A 115 -6.77 12.33 15.72
C SER A 115 -6.40 13.47 16.67
N PHE A 116 -5.13 13.51 17.04
CA PHE A 116 -4.59 14.62 17.84
C PHE A 116 -4.51 15.88 16.97
N HIS A 117 -5.54 16.74 17.05
CA HIS A 117 -5.61 18.00 16.30
C HIS A 117 -5.46 17.82 14.78
N LYS A 118 -4.25 17.96 14.26
CA LYS A 118 -3.95 17.85 12.82
C LYS A 118 -3.36 16.52 12.40
N PHE A 119 -2.98 15.66 13.36
CA PHE A 119 -2.42 14.34 13.10
C PHE A 119 -3.52 13.29 13.03
N THR A 120 -3.47 12.46 12.02
CA THR A 120 -4.42 11.36 11.82
C THR A 120 -3.63 10.06 11.63
N PRO A 121 -3.44 9.27 12.69
CA PRO A 121 -2.88 7.94 12.53
C PRO A 121 -3.87 7.03 11.80
N TYR A 122 -3.35 6.04 11.08
CA TYR A 122 -4.15 5.09 10.31
C TYR A 122 -3.48 3.73 10.22
N GLY A 123 -4.29 2.69 10.02
CA GLY A 123 -3.86 1.39 9.55
C GLY A 123 -4.28 1.19 8.11
N LYS A 124 -3.58 0.32 7.36
CA LYS A 124 -3.97 -0.05 6.00
C LYS A 124 -3.72 -1.52 5.71
N PHE A 125 -4.54 -2.06 4.84
CA PHE A 125 -4.41 -3.37 4.26
C PHE A 125 -4.67 -3.26 2.76
N LEU A 126 -3.68 -3.64 1.94
CA LEU A 126 -3.81 -3.62 0.50
C LEU A 126 -3.51 -5.00 -0.08
N VAL A 127 -4.15 -5.31 -1.18
CA VAL A 127 -3.88 -6.49 -2.00
C VAL A 127 -3.62 -6.06 -3.42
N GLY A 128 -2.68 -6.71 -4.08
CA GLY A 128 -2.31 -6.31 -5.43
C GLY A 128 -1.38 -7.27 -6.12
N PHE A 129 -0.73 -6.76 -7.14
CA PHE A 129 0.25 -7.48 -7.92
C PHE A 129 1.56 -6.70 -7.93
N GLY A 130 2.65 -7.44 -7.98
CA GLY A 130 3.96 -6.85 -8.13
C GLY A 130 4.83 -7.65 -9.06
N ASN A 131 5.81 -6.97 -9.63
CA ASN A 131 6.90 -7.57 -10.38
C ASN A 131 8.23 -7.08 -9.81
N GLY A 132 9.25 -7.89 -9.99
CA GLY A 132 10.60 -7.57 -9.54
C GLY A 132 11.62 -8.52 -10.20
N ASP A 133 12.86 -8.10 -10.23
CA ASP A 133 13.93 -8.87 -10.89
C ASP A 133 14.25 -10.20 -10.19
N PHE A 134 13.81 -10.36 -8.94
CA PHE A 134 13.85 -11.63 -8.20
C PHE A 134 12.82 -12.67 -8.69
N LEU A 135 11.81 -12.23 -9.44
CA LEU A 135 10.89 -13.12 -10.14
C LEU A 135 11.48 -13.39 -11.52
N GLN A 136 11.86 -14.62 -11.80
CA GLN A 136 12.47 -15.01 -13.09
C GLN A 136 11.60 -14.66 -14.30
N SER A 137 10.29 -14.60 -14.11
CA SER A 137 9.33 -14.02 -15.06
C SER A 137 7.95 -13.90 -14.39
N GLY A 138 7.23 -12.82 -14.70
CA GLY A 138 5.82 -12.68 -14.33
C GLY A 138 5.55 -11.74 -13.18
N THR A 139 4.35 -11.87 -12.64
CA THR A 139 3.82 -11.09 -11.53
C THR A 139 3.48 -12.01 -10.36
N ALA A 140 3.70 -11.54 -9.14
CA ALA A 140 3.27 -12.22 -7.92
C ALA A 140 2.13 -11.45 -7.23
N LEU A 141 1.33 -12.17 -6.48
CA LEU A 141 0.38 -11.56 -5.55
C LEU A 141 1.15 -10.84 -4.45
N VAL A 142 0.69 -9.66 -4.06
CA VAL A 142 1.27 -8.88 -2.98
C VAL A 142 0.19 -8.58 -1.96
N LEU A 143 0.45 -8.92 -0.71
CA LEU A 143 -0.35 -8.53 0.44
C LEU A 143 0.45 -7.49 1.22
N THR A 144 -0.12 -6.32 1.46
CA THR A 144 0.54 -5.22 2.17
C THR A 144 -0.23 -4.91 3.44
N TYR A 145 0.47 -4.91 4.55
CA TYR A 145 -0.03 -4.50 5.86
C TYR A 145 0.78 -3.30 6.31
N GLY A 146 0.11 -2.30 6.82
CA GLY A 146 0.84 -1.11 7.20
C GLY A 146 0.04 -0.15 8.04
N GLY A 147 0.65 0.99 8.24
CA GLY A 147 0.03 2.10 8.92
C GLY A 147 0.97 3.27 9.01
N GLY A 148 0.40 4.41 9.27
CA GLY A 148 1.16 5.63 9.27
C GLY A 148 0.46 6.78 9.98
N VAL A 149 1.01 7.96 9.76
CA VAL A 149 0.46 9.20 10.31
C VAL A 149 0.42 10.27 9.24
N ASP A 150 -0.76 10.80 9.02
CA ASP A 150 -0.98 11.98 8.21
C ASP A 150 -1.01 13.24 9.06
N TYR A 151 -0.39 14.31 8.57
CA TYR A 151 -0.47 15.65 9.11
C TYR A 151 -1.24 16.58 8.16
N ARG A 152 -2.39 17.08 8.58
CA ARG A 152 -3.18 18.01 7.79
C ARG A 152 -2.56 19.42 7.85
N LEU A 153 -1.85 19.80 6.79
CA LEU A 153 -1.23 21.12 6.68
C LEU A 153 -2.31 22.20 6.56
N ASN A 154 -3.24 22.03 5.63
CA ASN A 154 -4.37 22.93 5.40
C ASN A 154 -5.59 22.18 4.86
N ARG A 155 -6.60 22.91 4.33
CA ARG A 155 -7.82 22.28 3.78
C ARG A 155 -7.57 21.44 2.51
N LYS A 156 -6.49 21.72 1.77
CA LYS A 156 -6.18 21.07 0.49
C LYS A 156 -5.01 20.10 0.59
N PHE A 157 -3.99 20.39 1.42
CA PHE A 157 -2.77 19.61 1.50
C PHE A 157 -2.69 18.81 2.80
N THR A 158 -2.27 17.57 2.67
CA THR A 158 -1.95 16.66 3.77
C THR A 158 -0.56 16.07 3.53
N ILE A 159 0.28 16.05 4.56
CA ILE A 159 1.59 15.43 4.54
C ILE A 159 1.43 14.02 5.13
N ARG A 160 1.86 13.00 4.40
CA ARG A 160 2.07 11.64 4.92
C ARG A 160 3.43 11.64 5.59
N CYS A 161 3.45 11.81 6.91
CA CYS A 161 4.70 12.00 7.66
C CYS A 161 5.55 10.74 7.69
N ALA A 162 4.90 9.62 7.92
CA ALA A 162 5.49 8.30 7.92
C ALA A 162 4.40 7.27 7.58
N ASP A 163 4.74 6.31 6.74
CA ASP A 163 3.89 5.21 6.35
C ASP A 163 4.75 3.95 6.32
N PHE A 164 4.61 3.13 7.34
CA PHE A 164 5.31 1.86 7.45
C PHE A 164 4.50 0.77 6.76
N GLU A 165 5.17 -0.05 5.98
CA GLU A 165 4.58 -1.18 5.27
C GLU A 165 5.41 -2.44 5.43
N TYR A 166 4.69 -3.53 5.59
CA TYR A 166 5.19 -4.88 5.52
C TYR A 166 4.46 -5.62 4.41
N GLN A 167 5.18 -6.16 3.47
CA GLN A 167 4.61 -6.85 2.32
C GLN A 167 4.86 -8.36 2.43
N GLN A 168 3.96 -9.15 1.87
CA GLN A 168 4.13 -10.58 1.67
C GLN A 168 3.93 -10.90 0.20
N TRP A 169 4.92 -11.55 -0.38
CA TRP A 169 4.92 -11.97 -1.78
C TRP A 169 5.01 -13.50 -1.82
N PRO A 170 3.87 -14.22 -1.83
CA PRO A 170 3.87 -15.66 -2.02
C PRO A 170 4.26 -15.98 -3.46
N VAL A 171 5.44 -16.54 -3.65
CA VAL A 171 5.99 -16.93 -4.95
C VAL A 171 5.98 -18.45 -5.05
N THR A 172 5.39 -18.96 -6.12
CA THR A 172 5.42 -20.38 -6.46
C THR A 172 6.30 -20.56 -7.68
N SER A 173 7.38 -21.34 -7.52
CA SER A 173 8.30 -21.71 -8.58
C SER A 173 8.19 -23.21 -8.86
N SER A 174 8.76 -23.67 -9.97
CA SER A 174 8.88 -25.11 -10.29
C SER A 174 9.71 -25.89 -9.27
N THR A 175 10.56 -25.21 -8.52
CA THR A 175 11.43 -25.79 -7.49
C THR A 175 10.86 -25.71 -6.08
N GLY A 176 9.70 -25.07 -5.89
CA GLY A 176 9.05 -24.92 -4.59
C GLY A 176 8.32 -23.60 -4.43
N SER A 177 7.67 -23.42 -3.28
CA SER A 177 7.03 -22.17 -2.91
C SER A 177 7.79 -21.51 -1.76
N PHE A 178 8.00 -20.20 -1.87
CA PHE A 178 8.59 -19.38 -0.82
C PHE A 178 7.85 -18.04 -0.72
N THR A 179 8.03 -17.35 0.38
CA THR A 179 7.40 -16.04 0.59
C THR A 179 8.48 -15.00 0.89
N ILE A 180 8.53 -13.97 0.08
CA ILE A 180 9.40 -12.81 0.33
C ILE A 180 8.61 -11.80 1.16
N ARG A 181 9.29 -11.14 2.11
CA ARG A 181 8.68 -10.26 3.11
C ARG A 181 9.37 -8.91 3.21
N PRO A 182 9.41 -8.11 2.13
CA PRO A 182 10.01 -6.78 2.19
C PRO A 182 9.20 -5.86 3.11
N TYR A 183 9.90 -4.95 3.76
CA TYR A 183 9.29 -3.91 4.59
C TYR A 183 9.95 -2.57 4.35
N GLY A 184 9.23 -1.49 4.60
CA GLY A 184 9.77 -0.17 4.34
C GLY A 184 8.99 0.96 4.95
N LEU A 185 9.51 2.14 4.68
CA LEU A 185 8.96 3.41 5.14
C LEU A 185 8.78 4.34 3.94
N SER A 186 7.67 5.05 3.94
CA SER A 186 7.35 6.05 2.91
C SER A 186 6.97 7.37 3.56
N ALA A 187 7.23 8.46 2.86
CA ALA A 187 6.77 9.78 3.24
C ALA A 187 6.37 10.58 1.98
N GLY A 188 5.36 11.44 2.11
CA GLY A 188 4.84 12.11 0.92
C GLY A 188 3.86 13.23 1.20
N VAL A 189 3.20 13.67 0.13
CA VAL A 189 2.21 14.73 0.18
C VAL A 189 1.01 14.38 -0.68
N SER A 190 -0.18 14.77 -0.23
CA SER A 190 -1.40 14.62 -1.00
C SER A 190 -2.18 15.91 -1.10
N TYR A 191 -2.91 16.01 -2.19
CA TYR A 191 -3.82 17.09 -2.50
C TYR A 191 -5.26 16.61 -2.52
N ARG A 192 -6.16 17.33 -1.87
CA ARG A 192 -7.59 17.08 -1.91
C ARG A 192 -8.18 17.63 -3.19
N ILE A 193 -8.76 16.75 -3.99
CA ILE A 193 -9.41 17.09 -5.27
C ILE A 193 -10.84 17.56 -5.02
N PHE A 194 -11.59 16.83 -4.14
CA PHE A 194 -12.96 17.14 -3.75
C PHE A 194 -13.10 17.15 -2.23
#